data_9cb406b7be3a57033cc69c4ed1f91d18
#
_entry.id   9cb406b7be3a57033cc69c4ed1f91d18
#
_cell.length_a   1.000
_cell.length_b   1.000
_cell.length_c   1.000
_cell.angle_alpha   90.00
_cell.angle_beta   90.00
_cell.angle_gamma   90.00
#
_symmetry.space_group_name_H-M   'P 1'
#
loop_
_entity.id
_entity.type
_entity.pdbx_description
1 polymer ?
#
loop_
_entity_poly.entity_id
_entity_poly.type
_entity_poly.pdbx_seq_one_letter_code
_entity_poly.pdbx_strand_id
1 'polypeptide(L)'
;MLLCTVNTRAQHTDSIAPAPAQTAIDTTAVNIAEEPIAEAAKPVIDYAMPAEELTIADIKVSGADTYEDFIIIGFSGLSKGQKIKIPGAEITNAVKRFWKQGYFSAVKILANKIEDGQVWLEIALKQRPRISRVNYYGLKKSEEEDVIPKTGLARGNQITPDLLDRAKIAIQKEMAGKGYYNASVVIYQKPD
;
A
#
# COMPACT_ATOMS: atom_id res chain seq x y z
N MET A 1 -8.47 10.80 -0.08
CA MET A 1 -8.09 12.23 -0.12
C MET A 1 -6.59 12.35 0.16
N LEU A 2 -5.87 13.08 -0.67
CA LEU A 2 -4.44 13.29 -0.47
C LEU A 2 -4.22 14.75 -0.04
N LEU A 3 -3.56 14.96 1.10
CA LEU A 3 -3.19 16.28 1.58
C LEU A 3 -1.69 16.47 1.31
N CYS A 4 -1.36 17.49 0.55
CA CYS A 4 0.02 17.90 0.32
C CYS A 4 0.26 19.22 1.03
N THR A 5 1.13 19.25 2.03
CA THR A 5 1.51 20.45 2.77
C THR A 5 2.92 20.85 2.38
N VAL A 6 3.07 22.04 1.85
CA VAL A 6 4.37 22.65 1.58
C VAL A 6 4.64 23.70 2.65
N ASN A 7 5.68 23.51 3.44
CA ASN A 7 6.08 24.47 4.47
C ASN A 7 7.30 25.26 3.96
N THR A 8 7.10 26.51 3.63
CA THR A 8 8.15 27.45 3.25
C THR A 8 8.51 28.28 4.48
N ARG A 9 9.52 27.88 5.23
CA ARG A 9 10.01 28.67 6.35
C ARG A 9 11.08 29.65 5.86
N ALA A 10 10.70 30.92 5.74
CA ALA A 10 11.66 32.02 5.69
C ALA A 10 12.26 32.17 7.10
N GLN A 11 13.57 32.07 7.21
CA GLN A 11 14.25 32.36 8.47
C GLN A 11 14.26 33.87 8.68
N HIS A 12 13.44 34.35 9.62
CA HIS A 12 13.67 35.62 10.30
C HIS A 12 14.13 35.25 11.71
N THR A 13 15.37 35.61 12.00
CA THR A 13 15.93 35.60 13.36
C THR A 13 15.25 36.70 14.14
N ASP A 14 14.55 36.40 15.24
CA ASP A 14 14.73 37.01 16.54
C ASP A 14 13.75 36.51 17.58
N SER A 15 14.30 36.40 18.79
CA SER A 15 13.67 36.53 20.10
C SER A 15 13.05 35.31 20.76
N ILE A 16 13.73 34.93 21.79
CA ILE A 16 13.41 34.00 22.88
C ILE A 16 12.17 34.45 23.67
N ALA A 17 11.23 33.58 23.92
CA ALA A 17 10.33 33.62 25.06
C ALA A 17 9.76 32.22 25.39
N PRO A 18 9.39 31.91 26.64
CA PRO A 18 9.43 30.56 27.19
C PRO A 18 8.17 29.74 26.93
N ALA A 19 8.32 28.42 27.00
CA ALA A 19 7.29 27.42 26.87
C ALA A 19 6.15 27.55 27.91
N PRO A 20 4.89 27.25 27.50
CA PRO A 20 3.88 26.84 28.47
C PRO A 20 3.72 25.30 28.50
N ALA A 21 3.65 24.85 29.73
CA ALA A 21 3.24 23.60 30.32
C ALA A 21 2.56 22.54 29.42
N GLN A 22 3.06 21.34 29.58
CA GLN A 22 2.47 20.07 29.13
C GLN A 22 1.14 19.85 29.85
N THR A 23 0.06 19.83 29.08
CA THR A 23 -1.22 19.29 29.54
C THR A 23 -1.27 17.83 29.11
N ALA A 24 -1.26 16.93 30.08
CA ALA A 24 -1.45 15.51 29.90
C ALA A 24 -2.80 15.25 29.24
N ILE A 25 -2.81 14.64 28.07
CA ILE A 25 -4.01 14.14 27.43
C ILE A 25 -4.21 12.71 27.91
N ASP A 26 -5.29 12.52 28.64
CA ASP A 26 -5.80 11.25 29.16
C ASP A 26 -6.06 10.30 27.98
N THR A 27 -5.25 9.23 27.91
CA THR A 27 -5.39 8.19 26.89
C THR A 27 -6.49 7.22 27.34
N THR A 28 -7.72 7.54 27.07
CA THR A 28 -8.80 6.55 27.15
C THR A 28 -8.65 5.57 25.99
N ALA A 29 -8.03 4.43 26.27
CA ALA A 29 -7.96 3.30 25.36
C ALA A 29 -9.38 2.83 25.04
N VAL A 30 -9.87 3.13 23.84
CA VAL A 30 -11.04 2.47 23.29
C VAL A 30 -10.63 1.06 22.92
N ASN A 31 -10.95 0.13 23.80
CA ASN A 31 -10.83 -1.30 23.58
C ASN A 31 -11.90 -1.71 22.56
N ILE A 32 -11.57 -1.68 21.28
CA ILE A 32 -12.39 -2.33 20.25
C ILE A 32 -12.11 -3.82 20.42
N ALA A 33 -13.02 -4.51 21.11
CA ALA A 33 -13.06 -5.95 21.14
C ALA A 33 -13.29 -6.43 19.70
N GLU A 34 -12.22 -6.85 19.01
CA GLU A 34 -12.33 -7.72 17.87
C GLU A 34 -12.93 -9.03 18.36
N GLU A 35 -14.20 -9.27 18.04
CA GLU A 35 -14.76 -10.60 18.17
C GLU A 35 -13.92 -11.57 17.34
N PRO A 36 -13.42 -12.66 17.90
CA PRO A 36 -12.72 -13.68 17.13
C PRO A 36 -13.75 -14.37 16.24
N ILE A 37 -13.83 -13.98 14.98
CA ILE A 37 -14.41 -14.84 13.95
C ILE A 37 -13.60 -16.12 14.04
N ALA A 38 -14.24 -17.22 14.43
CA ALA A 38 -13.63 -18.54 14.47
C ALA A 38 -13.23 -18.92 13.03
N GLU A 39 -12.08 -18.45 12.62
CA GLU A 39 -11.43 -18.83 11.38
C GLU A 39 -10.98 -20.26 11.56
N ALA A 40 -11.62 -21.20 10.86
CA ALA A 40 -11.19 -22.60 10.83
C ALA A 40 -9.67 -22.61 10.64
N ALA A 41 -8.95 -23.28 11.54
CA ALA A 41 -7.50 -23.25 11.60
C ALA A 41 -6.92 -23.61 10.23
N LYS A 42 -6.41 -22.62 9.53
CA LYS A 42 -5.75 -22.82 8.24
C LYS A 42 -4.49 -23.65 8.47
N PRO A 43 -4.15 -24.60 7.58
CA PRO A 43 -2.96 -25.41 7.76
C PRO A 43 -1.74 -24.50 7.85
N VAL A 44 -0.95 -24.65 8.92
CA VAL A 44 0.29 -23.92 9.12
C VAL A 44 1.36 -24.61 8.28
N ILE A 45 1.86 -23.89 7.26
CA ILE A 45 2.98 -24.39 6.46
C ILE A 45 4.27 -24.06 7.21
N ASP A 46 4.96 -25.08 7.69
CA ASP A 46 6.29 -24.95 8.27
C ASP A 46 7.34 -24.94 7.15
N TYR A 47 7.99 -23.80 6.97
CA TYR A 47 9.05 -23.62 5.96
C TYR A 47 10.35 -24.38 6.30
N ALA A 48 10.46 -24.93 7.51
CA ALA A 48 11.58 -25.78 7.90
C ALA A 48 11.39 -27.25 7.49
N MET A 49 10.17 -27.64 7.08
CA MET A 49 9.90 -28.99 6.59
C MET A 49 10.33 -29.17 5.13
N PRO A 50 10.68 -30.39 4.72
CA PRO A 50 10.96 -30.67 3.31
C PRO A 50 9.74 -30.34 2.45
N ALA A 51 9.99 -29.80 1.27
CA ALA A 51 8.93 -29.41 0.34
C ALA A 51 8.16 -30.63 -0.13
N GLU A 52 6.84 -30.61 0.04
CA GLU A 52 5.94 -31.63 -0.50
C GLU A 52 5.45 -31.23 -1.89
N GLU A 53 5.34 -32.21 -2.78
CA GLU A 53 4.73 -32.03 -4.10
C GLU A 53 3.23 -32.23 -3.97
N LEU A 54 2.46 -31.16 -4.18
CA LEU A 54 1.01 -31.13 -4.08
C LEU A 54 0.40 -30.70 -5.41
N THR A 55 -0.79 -31.21 -5.68
CA THR A 55 -1.58 -30.81 -6.86
C THR A 55 -2.58 -29.74 -6.47
N ILE A 56 -2.64 -28.64 -7.20
CA ILE A 56 -3.62 -27.58 -6.96
C ILE A 56 -5.01 -28.09 -7.32
N ALA A 57 -5.85 -28.27 -6.30
CA ALA A 57 -7.24 -28.68 -6.50
C ALA A 57 -8.12 -27.52 -6.96
N ASP A 58 -7.95 -26.37 -6.32
CA ASP A 58 -8.68 -25.15 -6.64
C ASP A 58 -7.93 -23.90 -6.19
N ILE A 59 -8.25 -22.75 -6.82
CA ILE A 59 -7.68 -21.45 -6.49
C ILE A 59 -8.83 -20.45 -6.31
N LYS A 60 -8.93 -19.88 -5.11
CA LYS A 60 -9.88 -18.82 -4.79
C LYS A 60 -9.15 -17.48 -4.76
N VAL A 61 -9.80 -16.42 -5.22
CA VAL A 61 -9.29 -15.05 -5.12
C VAL A 61 -10.12 -14.26 -4.12
N SER A 62 -9.48 -13.39 -3.33
CA SER A 62 -10.15 -12.49 -2.39
C SER A 62 -9.49 -11.12 -2.36
N GLY A 63 -10.29 -10.06 -2.14
CA GLY A 63 -9.83 -8.68 -1.99
C GLY A 63 -9.35 -7.99 -3.28
N ALA A 64 -9.71 -8.51 -4.44
CA ALA A 64 -9.42 -7.93 -5.75
C ALA A 64 -10.71 -7.65 -6.55
N ASP A 65 -11.73 -7.09 -5.91
CA ASP A 65 -13.09 -6.93 -6.43
C ASP A 65 -13.20 -6.18 -7.77
N THR A 66 -12.17 -5.44 -8.15
CA THR A 66 -12.11 -4.71 -9.44
C THR A 66 -11.67 -5.62 -10.61
N TYR A 67 -11.15 -6.82 -10.32
CA TYR A 67 -10.61 -7.74 -11.30
C TYR A 67 -11.37 -9.07 -11.26
N GLU A 68 -11.57 -9.67 -12.41
CA GLU A 68 -12.12 -11.02 -12.51
C GLU A 68 -11.11 -12.07 -12.00
N ASP A 69 -11.60 -13.06 -11.28
CA ASP A 69 -10.76 -14.09 -10.63
C ASP A 69 -9.83 -14.79 -11.62
N PHE A 70 -10.33 -15.11 -12.82
CA PHE A 70 -9.52 -15.80 -13.84
C PHE A 70 -8.33 -14.96 -14.32
N ILE A 71 -8.43 -13.62 -14.29
CA ILE A 71 -7.34 -12.71 -14.65
C ILE A 71 -6.26 -12.77 -13.57
N ILE A 72 -6.65 -12.73 -12.30
CA ILE A 72 -5.74 -12.83 -11.16
C ILE A 72 -5.04 -14.19 -11.14
N ILE A 73 -5.80 -15.28 -11.35
CA ILE A 73 -5.24 -16.63 -11.40
C ILE A 73 -4.25 -16.76 -12.55
N GLY A 74 -4.63 -16.34 -13.75
CA GLY A 74 -3.74 -16.35 -14.93
C GLY A 74 -2.47 -15.54 -14.70
N PHE A 75 -2.60 -14.37 -14.04
CA PHE A 75 -1.48 -13.51 -13.72
C PHE A 75 -0.52 -14.12 -12.69
N SER A 76 -1.04 -14.88 -11.71
CA SER A 76 -0.22 -15.60 -10.74
C SER A 76 0.69 -16.65 -11.40
N GLY A 77 0.27 -17.19 -12.55
CA GLY A 77 0.91 -18.29 -13.25
C GLY A 77 0.71 -19.63 -12.54
N LEU A 78 -0.29 -19.71 -11.67
CA LEU A 78 -0.76 -20.94 -11.06
C LEU A 78 -2.00 -21.42 -11.80
N SER A 79 -2.17 -22.74 -11.91
CA SER A 79 -3.32 -23.33 -12.60
C SER A 79 -3.87 -24.52 -11.80
N LYS A 80 -5.18 -24.70 -11.88
CA LYS A 80 -5.83 -25.88 -11.34
C LYS A 80 -5.27 -27.14 -12.00
N GLY A 81 -5.00 -28.17 -11.22
CA GLY A 81 -4.37 -29.43 -11.65
C GLY A 81 -2.83 -29.35 -11.79
N GLN A 82 -2.22 -28.20 -11.59
CA GLN A 82 -0.77 -28.05 -11.60
C GLN A 82 -0.14 -28.68 -10.35
N LYS A 83 0.96 -29.40 -10.54
CA LYS A 83 1.81 -29.85 -9.44
C LYS A 83 2.77 -28.75 -9.03
N ILE A 84 2.80 -28.48 -7.74
CA ILE A 84 3.68 -27.47 -7.14
C ILE A 84 4.35 -28.04 -5.90
N LYS A 85 5.49 -27.47 -5.52
CA LYS A 85 6.15 -27.77 -4.25
C LYS A 85 5.79 -26.70 -3.23
N ILE A 86 5.37 -27.14 -2.03
CA ILE A 86 5.07 -26.25 -0.91
C ILE A 86 5.90 -26.69 0.31
N PRO A 87 6.72 -25.79 0.84
CA PRO A 87 7.13 -24.47 0.31
C PRO A 87 7.95 -24.58 -0.98
N GLY A 88 7.76 -23.64 -1.93
CA GLY A 88 8.42 -23.72 -3.23
C GLY A 88 8.54 -22.41 -3.99
N ALA A 89 9.27 -22.51 -5.10
CA ALA A 89 9.56 -21.36 -5.96
C ALA A 89 8.31 -20.84 -6.69
N GLU A 90 7.36 -21.73 -7.00
CA GLU A 90 6.13 -21.41 -7.75
C GLU A 90 5.30 -20.35 -7.01
N ILE A 91 5.06 -20.56 -5.71
CA ILE A 91 4.35 -19.62 -4.84
C ILE A 91 5.14 -18.30 -4.71
N THR A 92 6.45 -18.39 -4.47
CA THR A 92 7.31 -17.21 -4.36
C THR A 92 7.29 -16.38 -5.65
N ASN A 93 7.34 -17.03 -6.80
CA ASN A 93 7.31 -16.36 -8.10
C ASN A 93 5.95 -15.72 -8.38
N ALA A 94 4.85 -16.36 -8.00
CA ALA A 94 3.51 -15.78 -8.09
C ALA A 94 3.41 -14.50 -7.27
N VAL A 95 3.86 -14.52 -6.02
CA VAL A 95 3.90 -13.31 -5.16
C VAL A 95 4.76 -12.22 -5.78
N LYS A 96 5.97 -12.54 -6.28
CA LYS A 96 6.87 -11.57 -6.95
C LYS A 96 6.21 -10.93 -8.17
N ARG A 97 5.44 -11.69 -8.97
CA ARG A 97 4.72 -11.16 -10.12
C ARG A 97 3.72 -10.07 -9.71
N PHE A 98 2.91 -10.32 -8.67
CA PHE A 98 1.97 -9.33 -8.14
C PHE A 98 2.69 -8.07 -7.61
N TRP A 99 3.79 -8.25 -6.87
CA TRP A 99 4.56 -7.11 -6.36
C TRP A 99 5.17 -6.26 -7.47
N LYS A 100 5.66 -6.91 -8.54
CA LYS A 100 6.25 -6.20 -9.69
C LYS A 100 5.27 -5.26 -10.39
N GLN A 101 3.97 -5.57 -10.36
CA GLN A 101 2.94 -4.71 -10.96
C GLN A 101 2.63 -3.47 -10.11
N GLY A 102 2.88 -3.51 -8.81
CA GLY A 102 2.65 -2.37 -7.93
C GLY A 102 1.18 -2.03 -7.63
N TYR A 103 0.21 -2.78 -8.17
CA TYR A 103 -1.23 -2.51 -8.00
C TYR A 103 -1.77 -2.89 -6.63
N PHE A 104 -1.06 -3.74 -5.90
CA PHE A 104 -1.50 -4.27 -4.63
C PHE A 104 -0.65 -3.75 -3.47
N SER A 105 -1.26 -3.46 -2.34
CA SER A 105 -0.61 -3.06 -1.10
C SER A 105 -0.24 -4.26 -0.23
N ALA A 106 -0.95 -5.37 -0.39
CA ALA A 106 -0.61 -6.65 0.22
C ALA A 106 -0.94 -7.80 -0.73
N VAL A 107 -0.13 -8.84 -0.68
CA VAL A 107 -0.29 -10.09 -1.45
C VAL A 107 0.00 -11.23 -0.50
N LYS A 108 -0.95 -12.12 -0.33
CA LYS A 108 -0.81 -13.35 0.46
C LYS A 108 -1.33 -14.52 -0.37
N ILE A 109 -0.62 -15.64 -0.37
CA ILE A 109 -1.10 -16.89 -0.92
C ILE A 109 -1.18 -17.86 0.25
N LEU A 110 -2.39 -18.30 0.54
CA LEU A 110 -2.73 -19.14 1.69
C LEU A 110 -3.13 -20.53 1.20
N ALA A 111 -2.73 -21.56 1.90
CA ALA A 111 -3.30 -22.88 1.74
C ALA A 111 -4.50 -22.99 2.69
N ASN A 112 -5.71 -23.06 2.15
CA ASN A 112 -6.92 -23.18 2.96
C ASN A 112 -7.14 -24.62 3.42
N LYS A 113 -6.75 -25.58 2.57
CA LYS A 113 -6.89 -27.01 2.85
C LYS A 113 -5.77 -27.77 2.14
N ILE A 114 -5.27 -28.82 2.80
CA ILE A 114 -4.35 -29.80 2.22
C ILE A 114 -4.92 -31.17 2.57
N GLU A 115 -5.23 -32.00 1.57
CA GLU A 115 -5.81 -33.32 1.74
C GLU A 115 -5.48 -34.19 0.52
N ASP A 116 -5.15 -35.44 0.74
CA ASP A 116 -4.89 -36.44 -0.31
C ASP A 116 -3.89 -35.99 -1.38
N GLY A 117 -2.82 -35.28 -0.99
CA GLY A 117 -1.82 -34.74 -1.94
C GLY A 117 -2.35 -33.58 -2.78
N GLN A 118 -3.48 -33.01 -2.41
CA GLN A 118 -4.08 -31.84 -3.05
C GLN A 118 -4.07 -30.62 -2.14
N VAL A 119 -4.01 -29.43 -2.74
CA VAL A 119 -4.03 -28.16 -2.01
C VAL A 119 -5.08 -27.21 -2.63
N TRP A 120 -5.85 -26.59 -1.75
CA TRP A 120 -6.77 -25.48 -2.08
C TRP A 120 -6.09 -24.18 -1.71
N LEU A 121 -5.77 -23.38 -2.71
CA LEU A 121 -5.09 -22.11 -2.52
C LEU A 121 -6.08 -20.94 -2.46
N GLU A 122 -5.75 -19.95 -1.68
CA GLU A 122 -6.41 -18.65 -1.70
C GLU A 122 -5.38 -17.56 -1.98
N ILE A 123 -5.62 -16.78 -3.02
CA ILE A 123 -4.84 -15.57 -3.35
C ILE A 123 -5.56 -14.39 -2.73
N ALA A 124 -5.11 -13.96 -1.54
CA ALA A 124 -5.66 -12.82 -0.84
C ALA A 124 -4.85 -11.56 -1.22
N LEU A 125 -5.52 -10.62 -1.84
CA LEU A 125 -4.94 -9.37 -2.33
C LEU A 125 -5.56 -8.18 -1.61
N LYS A 126 -4.77 -7.12 -1.44
CA LYS A 126 -5.29 -5.83 -1.02
C LYS A 126 -4.90 -4.79 -2.06
N GLN A 127 -5.89 -4.20 -2.70
CA GLN A 127 -5.67 -3.17 -3.71
C GLN A 127 -5.11 -1.89 -3.07
N ARG A 128 -4.31 -1.15 -3.81
CA ARG A 128 -3.89 0.19 -3.40
C ARG A 128 -5.04 1.17 -3.59
N PRO A 129 -5.21 2.12 -2.65
CA PRO A 129 -6.22 3.14 -2.80
C PRO A 129 -5.95 4.00 -4.03
N ARG A 130 -7.01 4.58 -4.60
CA ARG A 130 -6.93 5.54 -5.69
C ARG A 130 -7.11 6.95 -5.17
N ILE A 131 -6.52 7.91 -5.86
CA ILE A 131 -6.65 9.33 -5.55
C ILE A 131 -8.09 9.77 -5.90
N SER A 132 -8.88 10.15 -4.90
CA SER A 132 -10.19 10.78 -5.09
C SER A 132 -10.06 12.29 -5.29
N ARG A 133 -9.21 12.92 -4.48
CA ARG A 133 -8.94 14.37 -4.50
C ARG A 133 -7.53 14.65 -3.98
N VAL A 134 -6.91 15.69 -4.52
CA VAL A 134 -5.64 16.24 -4.01
C VAL A 134 -5.90 17.68 -3.56
N ASN A 135 -5.46 18.01 -2.36
CA ASN A 135 -5.48 19.38 -1.85
C ASN A 135 -4.03 19.80 -1.56
N TYR A 136 -3.68 20.99 -2.00
CA TYR A 136 -2.38 21.60 -1.76
C TYR A 136 -2.52 22.68 -0.69
N TYR A 137 -1.61 22.72 0.26
CA TYR A 137 -1.58 23.71 1.33
C TYR A 137 -0.20 24.37 1.36
N GLY A 138 -0.18 25.67 1.62
CA GLY A 138 1.06 26.45 1.66
C GLY A 138 1.56 26.96 0.30
N LEU A 139 0.84 26.66 -0.78
CA LEU A 139 1.10 27.19 -2.12
C LEU A 139 0.12 28.32 -2.46
N LYS A 140 0.56 29.29 -3.24
CA LYS A 140 -0.32 30.24 -3.91
C LYS A 140 -0.99 29.55 -5.09
N LYS A 141 -2.15 30.07 -5.52
CA LYS A 141 -2.93 29.48 -6.61
C LYS A 141 -2.14 29.32 -7.90
N SER A 142 -1.32 30.30 -8.25
CA SER A 142 -0.43 30.23 -9.43
C SER A 142 0.66 29.15 -9.28
N GLU A 143 1.14 28.92 -8.06
CA GLU A 143 2.12 27.88 -7.78
C GLU A 143 1.50 26.47 -7.83
N GLU A 144 0.24 26.33 -7.40
CA GLU A 144 -0.53 25.09 -7.56
C GLU A 144 -0.69 24.73 -9.04
N GLU A 145 -1.08 25.71 -9.87
CA GLU A 145 -1.26 25.51 -11.32
C GLU A 145 0.02 25.03 -12.00
N ASP A 146 1.18 25.51 -11.56
CA ASP A 146 2.48 25.07 -12.08
C ASP A 146 2.91 23.68 -11.59
N VAL A 147 2.51 23.31 -10.37
CA VAL A 147 2.91 22.07 -9.69
C VAL A 147 2.04 20.89 -10.10
N ILE A 148 0.72 21.09 -10.22
CA ILE A 148 -0.26 20.04 -10.50
C ILE A 148 0.16 19.13 -11.69
N PRO A 149 0.49 19.69 -12.88
CA PRO A 149 0.84 18.84 -14.03
C PRO A 149 2.14 18.07 -13.86
N LYS A 150 3.03 18.53 -12.97
CA LYS A 150 4.36 17.95 -12.76
C LYS A 150 4.38 16.83 -11.73
N THR A 151 3.40 16.77 -10.83
CA THR A 151 3.34 15.79 -9.74
C THR A 151 2.85 14.42 -10.18
N GLY A 152 2.05 14.35 -11.24
CA GLY A 152 1.35 13.12 -11.63
C GLY A 152 0.26 12.66 -10.66
N LEU A 153 -0.10 13.50 -9.66
CA LEU A 153 -1.16 13.22 -8.70
C LEU A 153 -2.53 13.53 -9.32
N ALA A 154 -2.96 12.70 -10.26
CA ALA A 154 -4.26 12.86 -10.89
C ALA A 154 -5.33 12.01 -10.20
N ARG A 155 -6.59 12.49 -10.20
CA ARG A 155 -7.74 11.74 -9.74
C ARG A 155 -7.84 10.39 -10.46
N GLY A 156 -8.08 9.31 -9.71
CA GLY A 156 -8.18 7.95 -10.24
C GLY A 156 -6.84 7.21 -10.28
N ASN A 157 -5.69 7.89 -10.20
CA ASN A 157 -4.40 7.23 -10.14
C ASN A 157 -4.25 6.44 -8.83
N GLN A 158 -3.60 5.29 -8.90
CA GLN A 158 -3.28 4.51 -7.71
C GLN A 158 -2.18 5.18 -6.90
N ILE A 159 -2.33 5.17 -5.58
CA ILE A 159 -1.33 5.69 -4.66
C ILE A 159 -0.22 4.66 -4.49
N THR A 160 0.91 4.89 -5.13
CA THR A 160 2.13 4.08 -4.96
C THR A 160 3.20 4.91 -4.26
N PRO A 161 4.12 4.26 -3.48
CA PRO A 161 5.23 4.99 -2.86
C PRO A 161 6.06 5.78 -3.88
N ASP A 162 6.36 5.18 -5.03
CA ASP A 162 7.11 5.80 -6.11
C ASP A 162 6.39 7.05 -6.67
N LEU A 163 5.06 7.01 -6.82
CA LEU A 163 4.29 8.19 -7.24
C LEU A 163 4.41 9.33 -6.22
N LEU A 164 4.32 8.99 -4.93
CA LEU A 164 4.42 9.99 -3.86
C LEU A 164 5.82 10.61 -3.79
N ASP A 165 6.86 9.80 -3.93
CA ASP A 165 8.24 10.29 -3.89
C ASP A 165 8.56 11.17 -5.11
N ARG A 166 8.13 10.76 -6.30
CA ARG A 166 8.24 11.60 -7.51
C ARG A 166 7.48 12.91 -7.37
N ALA A 167 6.28 12.87 -6.79
CA ALA A 167 5.51 14.09 -6.54
C ALA A 167 6.22 15.04 -5.58
N LYS A 168 6.79 14.53 -4.47
CA LYS A 168 7.59 15.34 -3.54
C LYS A 168 8.77 16.01 -4.24
N ILE A 169 9.55 15.23 -5.00
CA ILE A 169 10.72 15.74 -5.73
C ILE A 169 10.29 16.80 -6.76
N ALA A 170 9.20 16.57 -7.48
CA ALA A 170 8.69 17.53 -8.46
C ALA A 170 8.29 18.86 -7.81
N ILE A 171 7.58 18.82 -6.68
CA ILE A 171 7.19 20.01 -5.94
C ILE A 171 8.41 20.75 -5.40
N GLN A 172 9.36 20.03 -4.78
CA GLN A 172 10.59 20.65 -4.25
C GLN A 172 11.40 21.31 -5.34
N LYS A 173 11.53 20.66 -6.50
CA LYS A 173 12.25 21.22 -7.65
C LYS A 173 11.61 22.51 -8.17
N GLU A 174 10.27 22.53 -8.25
CA GLU A 174 9.53 23.72 -8.67
C GLU A 174 9.69 24.87 -7.68
N MET A 175 9.59 24.57 -6.38
CA MET A 175 9.79 25.56 -5.33
C MET A 175 11.22 26.10 -5.31
N ALA A 176 12.22 25.25 -5.52
CA ALA A 176 13.62 25.68 -5.64
C ALA A 176 13.82 26.63 -6.84
N GLY A 177 13.17 26.34 -7.97
CA GLY A 177 13.18 27.24 -9.15
C GLY A 177 12.58 28.62 -8.88
N LYS A 178 11.68 28.72 -7.89
CA LYS A 178 11.08 29.99 -7.43
C LYS A 178 11.83 30.65 -6.28
N GLY A 179 12.99 30.10 -5.88
CA GLY A 179 13.84 30.63 -4.82
C GLY A 179 13.61 30.02 -3.43
N TYR A 180 12.67 29.08 -3.29
CA TYR A 180 12.40 28.39 -2.01
C TYR A 180 13.26 27.14 -1.87
N TYR A 181 14.56 27.30 -1.69
CA TYR A 181 15.53 26.18 -1.63
C TYR A 181 15.34 25.22 -0.46
N ASN A 182 14.73 25.68 0.64
CA ASN A 182 14.49 24.89 1.85
C ASN A 182 13.02 24.42 1.96
N ALA A 183 12.30 24.33 0.85
CA ALA A 183 10.91 23.87 0.87
C ALA A 183 10.83 22.42 1.34
N SER A 184 10.08 22.17 2.42
CA SER A 184 9.74 20.83 2.90
C SER A 184 8.36 20.43 2.42
N VAL A 185 8.24 19.25 1.81
CA VAL A 185 6.99 18.74 1.28
C VAL A 185 6.60 17.48 2.03
N VAL A 186 5.42 17.48 2.63
CA VAL A 186 4.85 16.33 3.32
C VAL A 186 3.51 15.98 2.66
N ILE A 187 3.33 14.71 2.33
CA ILE A 187 2.10 14.21 1.71
C ILE A 187 1.39 13.30 2.70
N TYR A 188 0.18 13.67 3.08
CA TYR A 188 -0.68 12.88 3.94
C TYR A 188 -1.77 12.19 3.13
N GLN A 189 -2.04 10.93 3.46
CA GLN A 189 -3.17 10.18 2.95
C GLN A 189 -4.27 10.18 4.00
N LYS A 190 -5.46 10.62 3.62
CA LYS A 190 -6.65 10.54 4.46
C LYS A 190 -7.67 9.65 3.75
N PRO A 191 -8.19 8.60 4.37
CA PRO A 191 -9.30 7.84 3.82
C PRO A 191 -10.52 8.76 3.68
N ASP A 192 -11.32 8.53 2.66
CA ASP A 192 -12.61 9.21 2.47
C ASP A 192 -13.65 8.62 3.40
#